data_5c69940697aa3bd8e07ff1a64cf4c06d
#
_entry.id   5c69940697aa3bd8e07ff1a64cf4c06d
#
_cell.length_a   1.000
_cell.length_b   1.000
_cell.length_c   1.000
_cell.angle_alpha   90.00
_cell.angle_beta   90.00
_cell.angle_gamma   90.00
#
_symmetry.space_group_name_H-M   'P 1'
#
loop_
_entity.id
_entity.type
_entity.pdbx_description
1 polymer ?
#
loop_
_entity_poly.entity_id
_entity_poly.type
_entity_poly.pdbx_seq_one_letter_code
_entity_poly.pdbx_strand_id
1 'polypeptide(L)'
;MSHLTDTPQTLFTLRTGSAAKLGQHAQGRVHFELVSDGAQLLIRLVGNDGGGYFGRDAVPFSRIRAAVAELNDGQGFATKALRDCFVSRSANNAGFLACVLRAEGLLTAAPASAHLHQVCGLWDDWEQACLDLQDAALSTEGQPAPESTAKTSKKDGRARRKAGLTDAEAQATGEHCNADPA
;
A
#
# COMPACT_ATOMS: atom_id res chain seq x y z
N MET A 1 -31.44 -0.05 -28.46
CA MET A 1 -30.99 -0.50 -27.15
C MET A 1 -29.66 -1.20 -27.34
N SER A 2 -28.56 -0.47 -27.14
CA SER A 2 -27.21 -1.01 -27.36
C SER A 2 -26.78 -1.71 -26.07
N HIS A 3 -26.71 -3.04 -26.10
CA HIS A 3 -26.07 -3.82 -25.07
C HIS A 3 -24.57 -3.49 -25.08
N LEU A 4 -24.15 -2.65 -24.11
CA LEU A 4 -22.74 -2.56 -23.74
C LEU A 4 -22.38 -3.92 -23.14
N THR A 5 -21.66 -4.73 -23.90
CA THR A 5 -20.98 -5.92 -23.38
C THR A 5 -19.95 -5.44 -22.37
N ASP A 6 -20.26 -5.66 -21.09
CA ASP A 6 -19.33 -5.48 -19.98
C ASP A 6 -18.25 -6.59 -20.10
N THR A 7 -17.25 -6.31 -20.91
CA THR A 7 -16.07 -7.17 -21.00
C THR A 7 -15.33 -7.04 -19.68
N PRO A 8 -15.06 -8.13 -18.94
CA PRO A 8 -14.31 -8.06 -17.71
C PRO A 8 -12.94 -7.42 -18.00
N GLN A 9 -12.76 -6.22 -17.49
CA GLN A 9 -11.54 -5.45 -17.68
C GLN A 9 -10.42 -6.13 -16.87
N THR A 10 -9.44 -6.69 -17.55
CA THR A 10 -8.28 -7.32 -16.89
C THR A 10 -7.43 -6.22 -16.30
N LEU A 11 -7.25 -6.25 -14.99
CA LEU A 11 -6.38 -5.32 -14.28
C LEU A 11 -5.02 -5.97 -14.01
N PHE A 12 -3.96 -5.27 -14.37
CA PHE A 12 -2.58 -5.65 -14.10
C PHE A 12 -2.09 -4.91 -12.86
N THR A 13 -1.58 -5.64 -11.86
CA THR A 13 -0.98 -5.02 -10.69
C THR A 13 0.43 -4.56 -11.02
N LEU A 14 0.65 -3.26 -10.95
CA LEU A 14 1.95 -2.62 -11.19
C LEU A 14 2.79 -2.62 -9.93
N ARG A 15 2.17 -2.26 -8.78
CA ARG A 15 2.85 -2.16 -7.49
C ARG A 15 1.85 -2.30 -6.35
N THR A 16 2.29 -2.90 -5.26
CA THR A 16 1.57 -2.91 -3.98
C THR A 16 2.23 -1.93 -3.01
N GLY A 17 1.43 -1.34 -2.13
CA GLY A 17 1.93 -0.40 -1.14
C GLY A 17 1.10 -0.37 0.13
N SER A 18 1.59 0.36 1.11
CA SER A 18 0.84 0.64 2.33
C SER A 18 1.10 2.05 2.84
N ALA A 19 0.06 2.72 3.32
CA ALA A 19 0.09 4.08 3.83
C ALA A 19 -0.34 4.11 5.29
N ALA A 20 0.31 4.93 6.11
CA ALA A 20 -0.13 5.16 7.48
C ALA A 20 -1.49 5.87 7.47
N LYS A 21 -2.39 5.49 8.37
CA LYS A 21 -3.66 6.18 8.53
C LYS A 21 -3.43 7.60 9.04
N LEU A 22 -4.23 8.54 8.51
CA LEU A 22 -4.21 9.94 8.94
C LEU A 22 -5.14 10.12 10.14
N GLY A 23 -4.72 10.98 11.08
CA GLY A 23 -5.48 11.31 12.28
C GLY A 23 -4.64 11.16 13.54
N GLN A 24 -4.92 11.98 14.54
CA GLN A 24 -4.12 12.08 15.76
C GLN A 24 -4.04 10.76 16.54
N HIS A 25 -5.09 9.93 16.47
CA HIS A 25 -5.17 8.64 17.17
C HIS A 25 -5.29 7.46 16.21
N ALA A 26 -5.08 7.69 14.91
CA ALA A 26 -5.19 6.63 13.92
C ALA A 26 -3.99 5.69 14.02
N GLN A 27 -4.27 4.40 14.22
CA GLN A 27 -3.27 3.34 14.22
C GLN A 27 -3.45 2.42 13.03
N GLY A 28 -2.36 1.77 12.62
CA GLY A 28 -2.36 0.85 11.51
C GLY A 28 -2.19 1.52 10.15
N ARG A 29 -2.29 0.70 9.12
CA ARG A 29 -2.02 1.08 7.74
C ARG A 29 -3.20 0.76 6.85
N VAL A 30 -3.26 1.45 5.72
CA VAL A 30 -4.12 1.14 4.58
C VAL A 30 -3.24 0.48 3.53
N HIS A 31 -3.67 -0.65 2.98
CA HIS A 31 -2.98 -1.38 1.92
C HIS A 31 -3.65 -1.09 0.59
N PHE A 32 -2.85 -0.86 -0.43
CA PHE A 32 -3.33 -0.50 -1.75
C PHE A 32 -2.51 -1.15 -2.85
N GLU A 33 -3.08 -1.14 -4.03
CA GLU A 33 -2.42 -1.54 -5.27
C GLU A 33 -2.54 -0.41 -6.29
N LEU A 34 -1.47 -0.18 -7.00
CA LEU A 34 -1.47 0.54 -8.26
C LEU A 34 -1.70 -0.50 -9.34
N VAL A 35 -2.75 -0.32 -10.11
CA VAL A 35 -3.14 -1.25 -11.17
C VAL A 35 -3.34 -0.50 -12.48
N SER A 36 -3.20 -1.19 -13.59
CA SER A 36 -3.51 -0.66 -14.92
C SER A 36 -4.51 -1.55 -15.62
N ASP A 37 -5.37 -0.97 -16.41
CA ASP A 37 -6.26 -1.67 -17.35
C ASP A 37 -5.69 -1.75 -18.78
N GLY A 38 -4.42 -1.36 -18.93
CA GLY A 38 -3.72 -1.26 -20.21
C GLY A 38 -3.80 0.12 -20.84
N ALA A 39 -4.71 0.99 -20.39
CA ALA A 39 -4.91 2.33 -20.92
C ALA A 39 -4.67 3.44 -19.89
N GLN A 40 -4.91 3.17 -18.61
CA GLN A 40 -4.81 4.15 -17.55
C GLN A 40 -4.35 3.52 -16.23
N LEU A 41 -3.83 4.37 -15.37
CA LEU A 41 -3.48 4.03 -14.00
C LEU A 41 -4.71 4.12 -13.09
N LEU A 42 -4.88 3.14 -12.22
CA LEU A 42 -5.93 3.11 -11.20
C LEU A 42 -5.32 2.82 -9.83
N ILE A 43 -5.98 3.30 -8.77
CA ILE A 43 -5.64 3.00 -7.38
C ILE A 43 -6.75 2.14 -6.78
N ARG A 44 -6.39 0.98 -6.21
CA ARG A 44 -7.32 0.06 -5.55
C ARG A 44 -6.95 -0.13 -4.09
N LEU A 45 -7.91 0.08 -3.19
CA LEU A 45 -7.75 -0.25 -1.78
C LEU A 45 -7.94 -1.77 -1.60
N VAL A 46 -7.01 -2.43 -0.93
CA VAL A 46 -7.04 -3.90 -0.79
C VAL A 46 -7.05 -4.37 0.66
N GLY A 47 -6.64 -3.53 1.60
CA GLY A 47 -6.59 -3.89 3.01
C GLY A 47 -6.56 -2.70 3.95
N ASN A 48 -6.79 -2.97 5.22
CA ASN A 48 -6.79 -1.98 6.29
C ASN A 48 -6.55 -2.66 7.63
N ASP A 49 -5.52 -2.26 8.34
CA ASP A 49 -5.26 -2.71 9.70
C ASP A 49 -6.29 -2.08 10.66
N GLY A 50 -6.88 -2.85 11.53
CA GLY A 50 -7.81 -2.33 12.55
C GLY A 50 -9.29 -2.28 12.13
N GLY A 51 -9.66 -2.93 11.02
CA GLY A 51 -11.04 -3.09 10.61
C GLY A 51 -11.67 -1.84 9.97
N GLY A 52 -12.98 -1.88 9.78
CA GLY A 52 -13.75 -0.88 9.05
C GLY A 52 -13.97 -1.28 7.60
N TYR A 53 -15.21 -1.12 7.14
CA TYR A 53 -15.58 -1.42 5.76
C TYR A 53 -15.03 -0.36 4.82
N PHE A 54 -14.58 -0.79 3.64
CA PHE A 54 -14.16 0.07 2.53
C PHE A 54 -14.52 -0.58 1.20
N GLY A 55 -14.65 0.24 0.15
CA GLY A 55 -14.85 -0.25 -1.21
C GLY A 55 -13.54 -0.72 -1.83
N ARG A 56 -13.64 -1.74 -2.66
CA ARG A 56 -12.51 -2.27 -3.44
C ARG A 56 -12.52 -1.79 -4.88
N ASP A 57 -13.19 -0.69 -5.14
CA ASP A 57 -13.24 -0.08 -6.47
C ASP A 57 -11.81 0.26 -6.91
N ALA A 58 -11.49 -0.07 -8.16
CA ALA A 58 -10.31 0.47 -8.81
C ALA A 58 -10.63 1.89 -9.30
N VAL A 59 -10.06 2.89 -8.68
CA VAL A 59 -10.33 4.31 -8.94
C VAL A 59 -9.37 4.82 -10.00
N PRO A 60 -9.86 5.29 -11.16
CA PRO A 60 -9.00 5.89 -12.18
C PRO A 60 -8.25 7.10 -11.63
N PHE A 61 -6.94 7.18 -11.88
CA PHE A 61 -6.12 8.28 -11.42
C PHE A 61 -6.55 9.62 -12.03
N SER A 62 -7.00 9.60 -13.28
CA SER A 62 -7.61 10.75 -13.96
C SER A 62 -8.82 11.32 -13.21
N ARG A 63 -9.65 10.45 -12.60
CA ARG A 63 -10.79 10.87 -11.78
C ARG A 63 -10.35 11.54 -10.48
N ILE A 64 -9.27 11.04 -9.88
CA ILE A 64 -8.68 11.65 -8.67
C ILE A 64 -8.12 13.04 -9.02
N ARG A 65 -7.39 13.17 -10.13
CA ARG A 65 -6.87 14.44 -10.63
C ARG A 65 -8.00 15.46 -10.85
N ALA A 66 -9.06 15.05 -11.52
CA ALA A 66 -10.21 15.92 -11.76
C ALA A 66 -10.87 16.38 -10.46
N ALA A 67 -10.98 15.50 -9.44
CA ALA A 67 -11.59 15.85 -8.15
C ALA A 67 -10.79 16.90 -7.36
N VAL A 68 -9.48 17.02 -7.58
CA VAL A 68 -8.62 17.96 -6.84
C VAL A 68 -8.16 19.15 -7.68
N ALA A 69 -8.38 19.14 -9.00
CA ALA A 69 -7.89 20.17 -9.91
C ALA A 69 -8.40 21.57 -9.53
N GLU A 70 -9.68 21.70 -9.19
CA GLU A 70 -10.32 22.96 -8.82
C GLU A 70 -10.08 23.37 -7.36
N LEU A 71 -9.44 22.50 -6.57
CA LEU A 71 -9.26 22.69 -5.12
C LEU A 71 -7.84 23.15 -4.77
N ASN A 72 -7.01 23.39 -5.77
CA ASN A 72 -5.61 23.81 -5.59
C ASN A 72 -5.48 25.33 -5.47
N ASP A 73 -6.30 25.93 -4.60
CA ASP A 73 -6.34 27.37 -4.34
C ASP A 73 -5.35 27.84 -3.23
N GLY A 74 -4.54 26.92 -2.72
CA GLY A 74 -3.58 27.18 -1.64
C GLY A 74 -4.17 27.13 -0.23
N GLN A 75 -5.50 27.04 -0.07
CA GLN A 75 -6.13 26.97 1.26
C GLN A 75 -6.26 25.55 1.79
N GLY A 76 -6.18 24.57 0.89
CA GLY A 76 -6.36 23.17 1.21
C GLY A 76 -7.83 22.73 1.26
N PHE A 77 -8.05 21.43 1.15
CA PHE A 77 -9.37 20.82 1.06
C PHE A 77 -9.56 19.67 2.03
N ALA A 78 -10.81 19.42 2.40
CA ALA A 78 -11.15 18.30 3.26
C ALA A 78 -11.19 16.98 2.47
N THR A 79 -10.91 15.88 3.12
CA THR A 79 -10.94 14.51 2.57
C THR A 79 -12.25 14.18 1.80
N LYS A 80 -13.37 14.80 2.19
CA LYS A 80 -14.68 14.59 1.54
C LYS A 80 -14.67 14.90 0.04
N ALA A 81 -13.75 15.72 -0.44
CA ALA A 81 -13.59 16.04 -1.86
C ALA A 81 -13.24 14.80 -2.71
N LEU A 82 -12.61 13.79 -2.10
CA LEU A 82 -12.27 12.53 -2.75
C LEU A 82 -13.39 11.48 -2.73
N ARG A 83 -14.56 11.79 -2.13
CA ARG A 83 -15.63 10.81 -1.97
C ARG A 83 -16.20 10.35 -3.32
N ASP A 84 -16.38 11.27 -4.24
CA ASP A 84 -17.00 11.00 -5.52
C ASP A 84 -16.05 10.30 -6.52
N CYS A 85 -14.80 10.07 -6.11
CA CYS A 85 -13.88 9.21 -6.86
C CYS A 85 -14.31 7.73 -6.84
N PHE A 86 -15.06 7.31 -5.82
CA PHE A 86 -15.53 5.93 -5.65
C PHE A 86 -16.96 5.73 -6.17
N VAL A 87 -17.25 4.52 -6.65
CA VAL A 87 -18.61 4.05 -6.92
C VAL A 87 -19.26 3.59 -5.61
N SER A 88 -18.50 2.85 -4.80
CA SER A 88 -18.95 2.39 -3.47
C SER A 88 -19.04 3.56 -2.47
N ARG A 89 -20.03 3.50 -1.58
CA ARG A 89 -20.35 4.62 -0.66
C ARG A 89 -19.82 4.42 0.76
N SER A 90 -18.69 3.74 0.93
CA SER A 90 -18.09 3.63 2.26
C SER A 90 -17.56 4.98 2.75
N ALA A 91 -17.85 5.31 4.01
CA ALA A 91 -17.36 6.54 4.65
C ALA A 91 -15.83 6.59 4.75
N ASN A 92 -15.16 5.42 4.76
CA ASN A 92 -13.70 5.34 4.91
C ASN A 92 -12.95 5.55 3.59
N ASN A 93 -13.60 5.36 2.43
CA ASN A 93 -12.94 5.37 1.13
C ASN A 93 -12.09 6.63 0.89
N ALA A 94 -12.71 7.80 1.05
CA ALA A 94 -12.04 9.07 0.83
C ALA A 94 -10.85 9.27 1.78
N GLY A 95 -11.02 8.88 3.07
CA GLY A 95 -9.96 8.95 4.07
C GLY A 95 -8.78 8.04 3.72
N PHE A 96 -9.06 6.82 3.30
CA PHE A 96 -8.03 5.86 2.92
C PHE A 96 -7.31 6.27 1.64
N LEU A 97 -8.03 6.80 0.65
CA LEU A 97 -7.41 7.35 -0.55
C LEU A 97 -6.49 8.54 -0.22
N ALA A 98 -6.90 9.43 0.67
CA ALA A 98 -6.05 10.53 1.13
C ALA A 98 -4.76 10.03 1.83
N CYS A 99 -4.84 8.93 2.59
CA CYS A 99 -3.65 8.29 3.16
C CYS A 99 -2.67 7.83 2.07
N VAL A 100 -3.20 7.18 1.03
CA VAL A 100 -2.41 6.71 -0.12
C VAL A 100 -1.76 7.89 -0.83
N LEU A 101 -2.53 8.91 -1.21
CA LEU A 101 -2.01 10.08 -1.93
C LEU A 101 -0.95 10.85 -1.13
N ARG A 102 -1.07 10.91 0.21
CA ARG A 102 -0.02 11.48 1.07
C ARG A 102 1.24 10.61 1.13
N ALA A 103 1.08 9.30 1.21
CA ALA A 103 2.22 8.38 1.21
C ALA A 103 2.98 8.39 -0.12
N GLU A 104 2.27 8.62 -1.22
CA GLU A 104 2.84 8.76 -2.57
C GLU A 104 3.41 10.17 -2.85
N GLY A 105 3.30 11.10 -1.90
CA GLY A 105 3.84 12.46 -2.05
C GLY A 105 3.02 13.35 -2.99
N LEU A 106 1.78 12.97 -3.30
CA LEU A 106 0.86 13.73 -4.17
C LEU A 106 0.01 14.72 -3.38
N LEU A 107 -0.18 14.48 -2.09
CA LEU A 107 -0.83 15.39 -1.16
C LEU A 107 0.07 15.64 0.06
N THR A 108 -0.07 16.81 0.65
CA THR A 108 0.53 17.15 1.95
C THR A 108 -0.52 17.70 2.90
N ALA A 109 -0.16 17.93 4.17
CA ALA A 109 -1.00 18.70 5.08
C ALA A 109 -1.05 20.16 4.63
N ALA A 110 -2.22 20.77 4.65
CA ALA A 110 -2.32 22.20 4.42
C ALA A 110 -1.71 22.98 5.60
N PRO A 111 -1.05 24.13 5.34
CA PRO A 111 -0.43 24.93 6.41
C PRO A 111 -1.42 25.38 7.49
N ALA A 112 -2.67 25.62 7.11
CA ALA A 112 -3.73 26.08 8.01
C ALA A 112 -4.24 24.97 8.95
N SER A 113 -4.16 23.71 8.55
CA SER A 113 -4.66 22.58 9.37
C SER A 113 -4.12 21.24 8.87
N ALA A 114 -3.63 20.42 9.80
CA ALA A 114 -3.19 19.06 9.49
C ALA A 114 -4.31 18.13 8.98
N HIS A 115 -5.58 18.50 9.22
CA HIS A 115 -6.76 17.77 8.74
C HIS A 115 -7.15 18.10 7.30
N LEU A 116 -6.62 19.19 6.77
CA LEU A 116 -6.81 19.58 5.37
C LEU A 116 -5.65 19.06 4.52
N HIS A 117 -5.93 18.85 3.24
CA HIS A 117 -4.98 18.38 2.26
C HIS A 117 -4.67 19.51 1.28
N GLN A 118 -3.43 19.55 0.84
CA GLN A 118 -2.99 20.41 -0.24
C GLN A 118 -2.32 19.56 -1.30
N VAL A 119 -2.57 19.88 -2.56
CA VAL A 119 -1.91 19.25 -3.70
C VAL A 119 -0.42 19.59 -3.66
N CYS A 120 0.42 18.60 -3.85
CA CYS A 120 1.87 18.76 -3.97
C CYS A 120 2.43 17.71 -4.93
N GLY A 121 3.74 17.71 -5.11
CA GLY A 121 4.41 16.75 -5.98
C GLY A 121 4.16 16.98 -7.47
N LEU A 122 4.79 16.13 -8.27
CA LEU A 122 4.73 16.15 -9.73
C LEU A 122 3.80 15.02 -10.19
N TRP A 123 2.52 15.31 -10.32
CA TRP A 123 1.48 14.32 -10.60
C TRP A 123 1.67 13.62 -11.94
N ASP A 124 2.09 14.37 -12.97
CA ASP A 124 2.32 13.81 -14.30
C ASP A 124 3.53 12.87 -14.30
N ASP A 125 4.63 13.29 -13.68
CA ASP A 125 5.84 12.47 -13.58
C ASP A 125 5.59 11.19 -12.74
N TRP A 126 4.80 11.31 -11.66
CA TRP A 126 4.44 10.17 -10.83
C TRP A 126 3.55 9.18 -11.58
N GLU A 127 2.55 9.66 -12.33
CA GLU A 127 1.68 8.82 -13.16
C GLU A 127 2.50 8.08 -14.22
N GLN A 128 3.38 8.81 -14.93
CA GLN A 128 4.24 8.22 -15.96
C GLN A 128 5.17 7.16 -15.37
N ALA A 129 5.83 7.45 -14.25
CA ALA A 129 6.70 6.49 -13.59
C ALA A 129 5.96 5.22 -13.15
N CYS A 130 4.68 5.32 -12.77
CA CYS A 130 3.86 4.16 -12.47
C CYS A 130 3.51 3.34 -13.71
N LEU A 131 3.21 4.00 -14.84
CA LEU A 131 2.90 3.33 -16.09
C LEU A 131 4.14 2.67 -16.71
N ASP A 132 5.31 3.25 -16.56
CA ASP A 132 6.58 2.65 -17.01
C ASP A 132 6.87 1.29 -16.34
N LEU A 133 6.32 1.05 -15.14
CA LEU A 133 6.40 -0.26 -14.49
C LEU A 133 5.65 -1.35 -15.27
N GLN A 134 4.59 -0.99 -15.99
CA GLN A 134 3.85 -1.93 -16.84
C GLN A 134 4.71 -2.39 -18.01
N ASP A 135 5.38 -1.47 -18.67
CA ASP A 135 6.21 -1.78 -19.83
C ASP A 135 7.42 -2.64 -19.44
N ALA A 136 8.00 -2.39 -18.26
CA ALA A 136 9.06 -3.19 -17.71
C ALA A 136 8.60 -4.63 -17.39
N ALA A 137 7.40 -4.79 -16.81
CA ALA A 137 6.84 -6.11 -16.50
C ALA A 137 6.54 -6.93 -17.77
N LEU A 138 5.94 -6.30 -18.78
CA LEU A 138 5.65 -6.94 -20.05
C LEU A 138 6.93 -7.35 -20.82
N SER A 139 8.00 -6.56 -20.69
CA SER A 139 9.29 -6.83 -21.31
C SER A 139 10.01 -8.04 -20.68
N THR A 140 9.73 -8.33 -19.41
CA THR A 140 10.38 -9.42 -18.65
C THR A 140 9.71 -10.78 -18.89
N GLU A 141 8.43 -10.83 -19.25
CA GLU A 141 7.73 -12.09 -19.55
C GLU A 141 8.13 -12.74 -20.88
N GLY A 142 8.88 -12.04 -21.73
CA GLY A 142 9.37 -12.56 -23.03
C GLY A 142 10.75 -13.26 -22.96
N GLN A 143 11.43 -13.33 -21.82
CA GLN A 143 12.74 -13.93 -21.71
C GLN A 143 12.63 -15.33 -21.08
N PRO A 144 12.98 -16.42 -21.82
CA PRO A 144 12.97 -17.76 -21.24
C PRO A 144 14.00 -17.84 -20.10
N ALA A 145 13.57 -18.39 -18.98
CA ALA A 145 14.42 -18.60 -17.80
C ALA A 145 15.70 -19.38 -18.18
N PRO A 146 16.87 -19.00 -17.64
CA PRO A 146 18.09 -19.78 -17.87
C PRO A 146 17.92 -21.16 -17.21
N GLU A 147 18.03 -22.20 -18.04
CA GLU A 147 18.03 -23.60 -17.59
C GLU A 147 19.13 -23.78 -16.51
N SER A 148 18.69 -24.03 -15.31
CA SER A 148 19.54 -24.47 -14.21
C SER A 148 19.95 -25.91 -14.44
N THR A 149 21.13 -26.13 -15.00
CA THR A 149 21.78 -27.44 -15.04
C THR A 149 22.19 -27.85 -13.63
N ALA A 150 21.32 -28.64 -12.98
CA ALA A 150 21.64 -29.33 -11.75
C ALA A 150 22.69 -30.41 -11.99
N LYS A 151 23.92 -30.17 -11.61
CA LYS A 151 24.95 -31.23 -11.47
C LYS A 151 24.72 -31.97 -10.17
N THR A 152 24.20 -33.18 -10.31
CA THR A 152 24.18 -34.22 -9.29
C THR A 152 25.63 -34.59 -8.90
N SER A 153 25.98 -34.45 -7.64
CA SER A 153 27.12 -35.18 -7.08
C SER A 153 26.68 -35.86 -5.79
N LYS A 154 26.51 -37.20 -5.90
CA LYS A 154 26.54 -38.13 -4.80
C LYS A 154 27.91 -38.16 -4.16
N LYS A 155 28.00 -38.10 -2.83
CA LYS A 155 28.99 -38.87 -2.10
C LYS A 155 28.56 -39.15 -0.66
N ASP A 156 28.57 -40.41 -0.37
CA ASP A 156 28.39 -41.06 0.92
C ASP A 156 29.41 -40.65 1.98
N GLY A 157 29.00 -40.73 3.28
CA GLY A 157 29.94 -40.56 4.38
C GLY A 157 29.27 -40.68 5.77
N ARG A 158 29.03 -41.85 6.19
CA ARG A 158 28.73 -42.45 7.50
C ARG A 158 29.70 -42.03 8.61
N ALA A 159 29.22 -41.71 9.83
CA ALA A 159 29.61 -42.12 11.18
C ALA A 159 29.25 -41.06 12.22
N ARG A 160 28.32 -41.31 13.14
CA ARG A 160 28.33 -41.99 14.46
C ARG A 160 29.22 -41.31 15.51
N ARG A 161 28.56 -40.91 16.60
CA ARG A 161 28.84 -40.89 18.06
C ARG A 161 28.37 -39.58 18.69
N LYS A 162 27.47 -39.55 19.60
CA LYS A 162 27.23 -40.07 20.96
C LYS A 162 27.70 -39.09 22.04
N ALA A 163 26.71 -38.66 22.83
CA ALA A 163 26.73 -38.34 24.24
C ALA A 163 27.36 -37.04 24.77
N GLY A 164 26.61 -36.37 25.62
CA GLY A 164 27.08 -35.38 26.58
C GLY A 164 25.95 -34.62 27.23
N LEU A 165 25.38 -35.20 28.26
CA LEU A 165 24.48 -34.65 29.24
C LEU A 165 25.28 -33.77 30.21
N THR A 166 24.82 -32.58 30.62
CA THR A 166 24.92 -32.08 32.00
C THR A 166 24.02 -30.88 32.22
N ASP A 167 23.27 -31.00 33.28
CA ASP A 167 22.55 -30.04 34.09
C ASP A 167 23.43 -28.89 34.62
N ALA A 168 22.81 -27.74 34.89
CA ALA A 168 22.93 -26.96 36.13
C ALA A 168 22.09 -25.69 36.01
N GLU A 169 21.01 -25.66 36.65
CA GLU A 169 20.45 -24.85 37.72
C GLU A 169 21.34 -23.69 38.27
N ALA A 170 20.72 -22.50 38.43
CA ALA A 170 20.76 -21.60 39.60
C ALA A 170 19.94 -20.34 39.28
N GLN A 171 18.80 -20.18 39.82
CA GLN A 171 18.25 -19.44 40.95
C GLN A 171 19.06 -18.22 41.42
N ALA A 172 18.36 -17.05 41.51
CA ALA A 172 18.16 -16.23 42.72
C ALA A 172 17.72 -14.81 42.29
N THR A 173 16.48 -14.42 42.66
CA THR A 173 16.10 -13.54 43.79
C THR A 173 16.60 -12.11 43.71
N GLY A 174 15.69 -11.18 43.67
CA GLY A 174 15.15 -10.32 44.75
C GLY A 174 15.25 -8.91 44.35
N GLU A 175 14.38 -8.16 44.65
CA GLU A 175 13.72 -7.24 45.55
C GLU A 175 13.51 -5.89 44.85
N HIS A 176 12.29 -5.45 44.70
CA HIS A 176 11.45 -4.63 45.55
C HIS A 176 12.12 -3.33 46.05
N CYS A 177 11.72 -2.18 45.49
CA CYS A 177 11.58 -0.96 46.27
C CYS A 177 10.55 -0.01 45.66
N ASN A 178 9.52 0.13 46.43
CA ASN A 178 8.42 1.08 46.40
C ASN A 178 8.92 2.44 46.92
N ALA A 179 8.49 3.55 46.36
CA ALA A 179 8.26 4.81 47.08
C ALA A 179 7.62 5.88 46.17
N ASP A 180 6.34 6.13 46.33
CA ASP A 180 5.66 7.42 46.33
C ASP A 180 5.92 8.06 47.72
N PRO A 181 5.62 9.36 48.03
CA PRO A 181 4.82 10.38 47.31
C PRO A 181 5.43 11.83 47.45
N ALA A 182 4.90 12.74 46.67
CA ALA A 182 4.43 14.08 47.13
C ALA A 182 3.94 14.89 45.89
#